data_3b684b0a61fe27845a14db08a69df063
#
_entry.id   3b684b0a61fe27845a14db08a69df063
#
_cell.length_a   1.000
_cell.length_b   1.000
_cell.length_c   1.000
_cell.angle_alpha   90.00
_cell.angle_beta   90.00
_cell.angle_gamma   90.00
#
_symmetry.space_group_name_H-M   'P 1'
#
loop_
_entity.id
_entity.type
_entity.pdbx_description
1 polymer ?
#
loop_
_entity_poly.entity_id
_entity_poly.type
_entity_poly.pdbx_seq_one_letter_code
_entity_poly.pdbx_strand_id
1 'polypeptide(L)'
;MKYHRLCIGYDKPGFETFDAITQLLGVTPEPWEKHWFGPEKPDFWSYLVVSDDEAPYFDFIDVFLDLLEPKLDALLRLGVEKESISLSLTYLYTHQCALGFDAQEMLRLGRSGFGLSIDCHEEKDTAQ
;
A
#
# COMPACT_ATOMS: atom_id res chain seq x y z
N MET A 1 -14.98 -6.35 -2.72
CA MET A 1 -13.60 -6.62 -2.21
C MET A 1 -12.77 -5.35 -2.26
N LYS A 2 -12.12 -5.07 -1.17
CA LYS A 2 -11.19 -3.95 -1.08
C LYS A 2 -9.79 -4.46 -0.83
N TYR A 3 -8.85 -3.97 -1.63
CA TYR A 3 -7.43 -4.32 -1.54
C TYR A 3 -6.68 -3.07 -1.11
N HIS A 4 -6.21 -3.10 0.14
CA HIS A 4 -5.47 -1.97 0.72
C HIS A 4 -3.99 -2.28 0.66
N ARG A 5 -3.20 -1.41 0.03
CA ARG A 5 -1.76 -1.61 -0.10
C ARG A 5 -0.97 -0.45 0.48
N LEU A 6 0.06 -0.82 1.20
CA LEU A 6 1.15 0.09 1.53
C LEU A 6 2.25 -0.17 0.51
N CYS A 7 2.62 0.86 -0.25
CA CYS A 7 3.56 0.76 -1.37
C CYS A 7 4.82 1.56 -1.07
N ILE A 8 5.97 0.92 -1.24
CA ILE A 8 7.28 1.56 -0.98
C ILE A 8 8.20 1.29 -2.16
N GLY A 9 8.56 2.35 -2.88
CA GLY A 9 9.60 2.30 -3.91
C GLY A 9 10.96 2.62 -3.32
N TYR A 10 12.04 2.10 -3.92
CA TYR A 10 13.39 2.40 -3.47
C TYR A 10 14.35 2.46 -4.65
N ASP A 11 15.46 3.21 -4.46
CA ASP A 11 16.35 3.59 -5.56
C ASP A 11 17.26 2.47 -6.04
N LYS A 12 17.69 1.59 -5.12
CA LYS A 12 18.66 0.54 -5.44
C LYS A 12 17.93 -0.80 -5.58
N PRO A 13 17.64 -1.24 -6.82
CA PRO A 13 16.96 -2.51 -7.03
C PRO A 13 17.70 -3.68 -6.41
N GLY A 14 16.97 -4.61 -5.82
CA GLY A 14 17.50 -5.82 -5.25
C GLY A 14 16.71 -6.33 -4.06
N PHE A 15 16.95 -7.60 -3.72
CA PHE A 15 16.31 -8.24 -2.56
C PHE A 15 16.90 -7.78 -1.24
N GLU A 16 18.12 -7.23 -1.23
CA GLU A 16 18.72 -6.74 0.00
C GLU A 16 17.85 -5.68 0.67
N THR A 17 17.46 -4.65 -0.09
CA THR A 17 16.56 -3.60 0.42
C THR A 17 15.15 -4.13 0.67
N PHE A 18 14.63 -4.99 -0.23
CA PHE A 18 13.33 -5.62 -0.08
C PHE A 18 13.23 -6.36 1.26
N ASP A 19 14.21 -7.21 1.55
CA ASP A 19 14.22 -7.99 2.78
C ASP A 19 14.47 -7.12 4.03
N ALA A 20 15.26 -6.06 3.89
CA ALA A 20 15.49 -5.11 4.97
C ALA A 20 14.21 -4.35 5.36
N ILE A 21 13.41 -3.95 4.39
CA ILE A 21 12.09 -3.32 4.64
C ILE A 21 11.18 -4.30 5.36
N THR A 22 11.14 -5.55 4.91
CA THR A 22 10.33 -6.60 5.53
C THR A 22 10.69 -6.79 7.00
N GLN A 23 11.97 -6.89 7.30
CA GLN A 23 12.46 -7.03 8.68
C GLN A 23 12.13 -5.81 9.52
N LEU A 24 12.33 -4.63 8.97
CA LEU A 24 12.11 -3.38 9.69
C LEU A 24 10.65 -3.20 10.07
N LEU A 25 9.73 -3.47 9.15
CA LEU A 25 8.30 -3.28 9.37
C LEU A 25 7.64 -4.47 10.07
N GLY A 26 8.25 -5.65 10.00
CA GLY A 26 7.76 -6.82 10.70
C GLY A 26 6.47 -7.40 10.14
N VAL A 27 6.18 -7.16 8.87
CA VAL A 27 5.01 -7.70 8.17
C VAL A 27 5.45 -8.46 6.93
N THR A 28 4.61 -9.38 6.46
CA THR A 28 4.90 -10.18 5.28
C THR A 28 4.45 -9.43 4.03
N PRO A 29 5.35 -9.05 3.12
CA PRO A 29 4.97 -8.34 1.90
C PRO A 29 4.34 -9.27 0.88
N GLU A 30 3.73 -8.66 -0.15
CA GLU A 30 3.37 -9.40 -1.35
C GLU A 30 4.64 -9.93 -2.01
N PRO A 31 4.64 -11.17 -2.55
CA PRO A 31 5.80 -11.69 -3.28
C PRO A 31 6.09 -10.82 -4.50
N TRP A 32 7.37 -10.51 -4.70
CA TRP A 32 7.76 -9.80 -5.91
C TRP A 32 7.83 -10.78 -7.08
N GLU A 33 7.23 -10.36 -8.20
CA GLU A 33 7.29 -11.12 -9.45
C GLU A 33 7.78 -10.22 -10.56
N LYS A 34 8.67 -10.77 -11.41
CA LYS A 34 9.18 -10.05 -12.55
C LYS A 34 8.09 -9.87 -13.60
N HIS A 35 7.91 -8.65 -14.07
CA HIS A 35 7.04 -8.34 -15.21
C HIS A 35 7.85 -8.28 -16.49
N TRP A 36 7.16 -8.52 -17.63
CA TRP A 36 7.81 -8.54 -18.96
C TRP A 36 8.65 -7.30 -19.25
N PHE A 37 8.18 -6.12 -18.84
CA PHE A 37 8.84 -4.85 -19.07
C PHE A 37 9.39 -4.22 -17.80
N GLY A 38 9.34 -4.95 -16.71
CA GLY A 38 9.80 -4.46 -15.43
C GLY A 38 11.29 -4.73 -15.20
N PRO A 39 11.81 -4.23 -14.08
CA PRO A 39 13.21 -4.46 -13.72
C PRO A 39 13.49 -5.93 -13.43
N GLU A 40 14.75 -6.32 -13.59
CA GLU A 40 15.20 -7.69 -13.30
C GLU A 40 15.20 -8.01 -11.81
N LYS A 41 15.26 -6.99 -10.97
CA LYS A 41 15.30 -7.10 -9.51
C LYS A 41 14.24 -6.19 -8.91
N PRO A 42 13.74 -6.50 -7.71
CA PRO A 42 12.72 -5.65 -7.11
C PRO A 42 13.25 -4.26 -6.78
N ASP A 43 12.49 -3.25 -7.19
CA ASP A 43 12.66 -1.85 -6.79
C ASP A 43 11.43 -1.33 -6.06
N PHE A 44 10.55 -2.24 -5.65
CA PHE A 44 9.23 -1.95 -5.12
C PHE A 44 8.85 -3.02 -4.09
N TRP A 45 8.26 -2.56 -3.00
CA TRP A 45 7.80 -3.41 -1.90
C TRP A 45 6.35 -3.04 -1.59
N SER A 46 5.49 -4.02 -1.37
CA SER A 46 4.12 -3.74 -1.00
C SER A 46 3.58 -4.70 0.05
N TYR A 47 2.69 -4.18 0.89
CA TYR A 47 1.97 -4.93 1.90
C TYR A 47 0.48 -4.83 1.63
N LEU A 48 -0.20 -5.96 1.54
CA LEU A 48 -1.61 -6.04 1.17
C LEU A 48 -2.47 -6.51 2.33
N VAL A 49 -3.57 -5.78 2.57
CA VAL A 49 -4.64 -6.23 3.46
C VAL A 49 -5.94 -6.23 2.66
N VAL A 50 -6.59 -7.38 2.60
CA VAL A 50 -7.84 -7.56 1.85
C VAL A 50 -9.00 -7.59 2.82
N SER A 51 -10.08 -6.87 2.47
CA SER A 51 -11.34 -6.96 3.19
C SER A 51 -12.50 -7.19 2.23
N ASP A 52 -13.50 -7.97 2.65
CA ASP A 52 -14.70 -8.16 1.85
C ASP A 52 -15.72 -7.04 2.11
N ASP A 53 -16.79 -7.01 1.32
CA ASP A 53 -17.77 -5.94 1.38
C ASP A 53 -18.63 -5.97 2.66
N GLU A 54 -18.68 -7.09 3.35
CA GLU A 54 -19.42 -7.24 4.59
C GLU A 54 -18.56 -6.97 5.84
N ALA A 55 -17.24 -6.86 5.65
CA ALA A 55 -16.34 -6.57 6.75
C ALA A 55 -16.52 -5.15 7.26
N PRO A 56 -16.27 -4.90 8.56
CA PRO A 56 -16.22 -3.53 9.07
C PRO A 56 -15.18 -2.69 8.32
N TYR A 57 -15.37 -1.39 8.32
CA TYR A 57 -14.41 -0.48 7.70
C TYR A 57 -13.01 -0.73 8.24
N PHE A 58 -12.08 -0.98 7.33
CA PHE A 58 -10.66 -1.13 7.66
C PHE A 58 -9.99 0.23 7.53
N ASP A 59 -9.57 0.78 8.66
CA ASP A 59 -8.90 2.07 8.72
C ASP A 59 -7.44 1.94 8.27
N PHE A 60 -7.25 1.77 6.98
CA PHE A 60 -5.94 1.49 6.41
C PHE A 60 -4.98 2.68 6.54
N ILE A 61 -5.51 3.90 6.56
CA ILE A 61 -4.66 5.10 6.71
C ILE A 61 -3.98 5.07 8.07
N ASP A 62 -4.76 4.92 9.14
CA ASP A 62 -4.18 4.88 10.49
C ASP A 62 -3.32 3.65 10.71
N VAL A 63 -3.76 2.48 10.24
CA VAL A 63 -2.99 1.24 10.41
C VAL A 63 -1.64 1.32 9.72
N PHE A 64 -1.61 1.80 8.47
CA PHE A 64 -0.37 1.90 7.71
C PHE A 64 0.53 3.01 8.24
N LEU A 65 -0.03 4.14 8.66
CA LEU A 65 0.78 5.21 9.24
C LEU A 65 1.33 4.83 10.62
N ASP A 66 0.58 4.07 11.42
CA ASP A 66 1.09 3.54 12.69
C ASP A 66 2.28 2.60 12.47
N LEU A 67 2.26 1.85 11.36
CA LEU A 67 3.36 0.98 10.99
C LEU A 67 4.59 1.76 10.51
N LEU A 68 4.37 2.82 9.73
CA LEU A 68 5.43 3.57 9.05
C LEU A 68 6.11 4.62 9.94
N GLU A 69 5.32 5.41 10.67
CA GLU A 69 5.85 6.60 11.35
C GLU A 69 7.00 6.29 12.31
N PRO A 70 6.92 5.24 13.17
CA PRO A 70 8.03 4.92 14.06
C PRO A 70 9.29 4.45 13.34
N LYS A 71 9.17 4.03 12.07
CA LYS A 71 10.26 3.44 11.28
C LYS A 71 10.71 4.31 10.13
N LEU A 72 10.14 5.50 9.97
CA LEU A 72 10.40 6.34 8.81
C LEU A 72 11.88 6.69 8.65
N ASP A 73 12.54 7.12 9.72
CA ASP A 73 13.96 7.47 9.66
C ASP A 73 14.82 6.27 9.22
N ALA A 74 14.49 5.08 9.72
CA ALA A 74 15.21 3.87 9.33
C ALA A 74 14.96 3.51 7.87
N LEU A 75 13.73 3.68 7.38
CA LEU A 75 13.41 3.47 5.96
C LEU A 75 14.21 4.41 5.07
N LEU A 76 14.30 5.69 5.43
CA LEU A 76 15.06 6.66 4.67
C LEU A 76 16.54 6.29 4.60
N ARG A 77 17.10 5.71 5.67
CA ARG A 77 18.49 5.22 5.66
C ARG A 77 18.69 4.01 4.76
N LEU A 78 17.64 3.25 4.45
CA LEU A 78 17.71 2.13 3.52
C LEU A 78 17.68 2.56 2.06
N GLY A 79 17.56 3.85 1.77
CA GLY A 79 17.43 4.36 0.40
C GLY A 79 16.01 4.52 -0.08
N VAL A 80 15.04 4.51 0.83
CA VAL A 80 13.65 4.82 0.52
C VAL A 80 13.47 6.33 0.57
N GLU A 81 12.89 6.91 -0.47
CA GLU A 81 12.51 8.32 -0.47
C GLU A 81 11.06 8.46 0.01
N LYS A 82 10.79 9.51 0.77
CA LYS A 82 9.44 9.74 1.31
C LYS A 82 8.39 9.83 0.19
N GLU A 83 8.76 10.42 -0.94
CA GLU A 83 7.91 10.58 -2.11
C GLU A 83 7.59 9.24 -2.80
N SER A 84 8.36 8.20 -2.49
CA SER A 84 8.16 6.85 -3.02
C SER A 84 7.28 5.98 -2.12
N ILE A 85 6.74 6.54 -1.04
CA ILE A 85 5.81 5.86 -0.15
C ILE A 85 4.39 6.32 -0.46
N SER A 86 3.50 5.39 -0.70
CA SER A 86 2.11 5.69 -0.99
C SER A 86 1.16 4.62 -0.43
N LEU A 87 -0.07 5.03 -0.21
CA LEU A 87 -1.16 4.13 0.14
C LEU A 87 -2.04 3.94 -1.08
N SER A 88 -2.57 2.75 -1.26
CA SER A 88 -3.41 2.42 -2.42
C SER A 88 -4.63 1.65 -1.96
N LEU A 89 -5.77 1.98 -2.54
CA LEU A 89 -7.02 1.24 -2.36
C LEU A 89 -7.55 0.86 -3.74
N THR A 90 -7.68 -0.44 -3.96
CA THR A 90 -8.39 -0.96 -5.13
C THR A 90 -9.72 -1.53 -4.65
N TYR A 91 -10.82 -0.95 -5.11
CA TYR A 91 -12.16 -1.35 -4.71
C TYR A 91 -12.89 -1.99 -5.89
N LEU A 92 -13.12 -3.30 -5.77
CA LEU A 92 -13.98 -4.03 -6.71
C LEU A 92 -15.38 -4.04 -6.12
N TYR A 93 -16.27 -3.21 -6.67
CA TYR A 93 -17.63 -3.04 -6.15
C TYR A 93 -18.65 -3.75 -7.03
N THR A 94 -19.77 -4.19 -6.43
CA THR A 94 -20.84 -4.88 -7.15
C THR A 94 -22.05 -3.98 -7.41
N HIS A 95 -22.39 -3.14 -6.46
CA HIS A 95 -23.60 -2.29 -6.55
C HIS A 95 -23.29 -0.82 -6.49
N GLN A 96 -22.48 -0.41 -5.58
CA GLN A 96 -22.22 1.00 -5.33
C GLN A 96 -20.77 1.20 -4.89
N CYS A 97 -20.13 2.18 -5.50
CA CYS A 97 -18.78 2.59 -5.11
C CYS A 97 -18.91 3.86 -4.24
N ALA A 98 -19.10 3.66 -2.95
CA ALA A 98 -19.14 4.75 -1.99
C ALA A 98 -17.95 4.63 -1.06
N LEU A 99 -17.11 5.67 -1.02
CA LEU A 99 -15.94 5.75 -0.16
C LEU A 99 -15.98 7.08 0.59
N GLY A 100 -15.59 7.05 1.85
CA GLY A 100 -15.52 8.25 2.65
C GLY A 100 -14.32 8.22 3.56
N PHE A 101 -13.71 9.38 3.76
CA PHE A 101 -12.59 9.56 4.68
C PHE A 101 -12.92 10.73 5.59
N ASP A 102 -12.72 10.57 6.88
CA ASP A 102 -13.00 11.66 7.82
C ASP A 102 -11.86 12.68 7.81
N ALA A 103 -12.11 13.81 8.46
CA ALA A 103 -11.16 14.93 8.48
C ALA A 103 -9.85 14.56 9.17
N GLN A 104 -9.90 13.71 10.19
CA GLN A 104 -8.70 13.28 10.92
C GLN A 104 -7.81 12.39 10.05
N GLU A 105 -8.40 11.44 9.33
CA GLU A 105 -7.68 10.58 8.39
C GLU A 105 -7.00 11.42 7.30
N MET A 106 -7.74 12.35 6.71
CA MET A 106 -7.20 13.22 5.66
C MET A 106 -6.09 14.12 6.18
N LEU A 107 -6.25 14.68 7.38
CA LEU A 107 -5.24 15.53 8.00
C LEU A 107 -3.96 14.75 8.29
N ARG A 108 -4.09 13.57 8.86
CA ARG A 108 -2.95 12.71 9.19
C ARG A 108 -2.19 12.33 7.92
N LEU A 109 -2.92 11.91 6.88
CA LEU A 109 -2.31 11.55 5.61
C LEU A 109 -1.60 12.75 4.97
N GLY A 110 -2.25 13.92 4.96
CA GLY A 110 -1.64 15.13 4.42
C GLY A 110 -0.36 15.52 5.13
N ARG A 111 -0.34 15.42 6.46
CA ARG A 111 0.86 15.72 7.26
C ARG A 111 1.98 14.70 7.04
N SER A 112 1.64 13.46 6.72
CA SER A 112 2.64 12.44 6.46
C SER A 112 3.46 12.72 5.19
N GLY A 113 2.86 13.39 4.22
CA GLY A 113 3.47 13.62 2.93
C GLY A 113 3.42 12.43 1.98
N PHE A 114 2.68 11.39 2.34
CA PHE A 114 2.52 10.20 1.50
C PHE A 114 1.36 10.38 0.53
N GLY A 115 1.46 9.72 -0.64
CA GLY A 115 0.40 9.75 -1.64
C GLY A 115 -0.72 8.75 -1.34
N LEU A 116 -1.88 8.98 -1.96
CA LEU A 116 -3.01 8.05 -1.92
C LEU A 116 -3.53 7.86 -3.33
N SER A 117 -3.65 6.61 -3.77
CA SER A 117 -4.26 6.22 -5.03
C SER A 117 -5.51 5.40 -4.77
N ILE A 118 -6.57 5.68 -5.52
CA ILE A 118 -7.82 4.92 -5.42
C ILE A 118 -8.23 4.49 -6.81
N ASP A 119 -8.41 3.18 -7.01
CA ASP A 119 -8.95 2.59 -8.21
C ASP A 119 -10.26 1.88 -7.89
N CYS A 120 -11.33 2.24 -8.59
CA CYS A 120 -12.63 1.60 -8.43
C CYS A 120 -13.00 0.89 -9.73
N HIS A 121 -13.33 -0.39 -9.63
CA HIS A 121 -13.77 -1.20 -10.76
C HIS A 121 -15.06 -1.92 -10.42
N GLU A 122 -15.99 -1.91 -11.35
CA GLU A 122 -17.19 -2.71 -11.20
C GLU A 122 -16.83 -4.19 -11.39
N GLU A 123 -17.18 -5.00 -10.40
CA GLU A 123 -17.02 -6.44 -10.50
C GLU A 123 -18.15 -7.01 -11.38
N LYS A 124 -17.79 -7.48 -12.55
CA LYS A 124 -18.76 -8.05 -13.47
C LYS A 124 -19.04 -9.49 -13.08
N ASP A 125 -20.34 -9.84 -13.07
CA ASP A 125 -20.74 -11.22 -12.92
C ASP A 125 -20.37 -11.97 -14.21
N THR A 126 -19.40 -12.88 -14.09
CA THR A 126 -18.92 -13.68 -15.22
C THR A 126 -19.74 -14.96 -15.44
N ALA A 127 -20.79 -15.17 -14.66
CA ALA A 127 -21.64 -16.37 -14.75
C ALA A 127 -22.73 -16.28 -15.83
N GLN A 128 -22.69 -15.27 -16.67
CA GLN A 128 -23.62 -15.13 -17.78
C GLN A 128 -23.05 -15.72 -19.07
#